data_0baea718f822ae87335de82caec722e7
#
_entry.id   0baea718f822ae87335de82caec722e7
#
_cell.length_a   1.000
_cell.length_b   1.000
_cell.length_c   1.000
_cell.angle_alpha   90.00
_cell.angle_beta   90.00
_cell.angle_gamma   90.00
#
_symmetry.space_group_name_H-M   'P 1'
#
loop_
_entity.id
_entity.type
_entity.pdbx_description
1 polymer ?
#
loop_
_entity_poly.entity_id
_entity_poly.type
_entity_poly.pdbx_seq_one_letter_code
_entity_poly.pdbx_strand_id
1 'polypeptide(L)'
;PLARVSWPLGPGQLDVMAIDFVENEYPALSARERPGLRITGSTSYSGGAKRDDMANAIRWSGYFGDIDLGLSWFRGTGHSPRLLPQADGTLKPDYSRITQAGLDIQYLRGDTALKAEIIRRKGQYDRLGTARSYRAGVFGVEHNLYGINGDGRDLVLLAEYAHDSRK
;
A
#
# COMPACT_ATOMS: atom_id res chain seq x y z
N PRO A 1 -3.80 18.29 -2.94
CA PRO A 1 -3.36 18.32 -4.33
C PRO A 1 -2.15 17.43 -4.54
N LEU A 2 -1.96 16.91 -5.74
CA LEU A 2 -0.81 16.14 -6.16
C LEU A 2 -0.02 16.97 -7.17
N ALA A 3 1.25 17.23 -6.87
CA ALA A 3 2.20 17.71 -7.86
C ALA A 3 3.11 16.54 -8.27
N ARG A 4 3.26 16.30 -9.57
CA ARG A 4 4.11 15.26 -10.14
C ARG A 4 4.94 15.82 -11.26
N VAL A 5 6.23 15.51 -11.24
CA VAL A 5 7.15 15.74 -12.34
C VAL A 5 7.68 14.39 -12.79
N SER A 6 7.64 14.16 -14.10
CA SER A 6 8.04 12.92 -14.72
C SER A 6 9.07 13.17 -15.81
N TRP A 7 10.11 12.35 -15.90
CA TRP A 7 11.07 12.39 -17.00
C TRP A 7 11.64 11.00 -17.30
N PRO A 8 12.04 10.77 -18.54
CA PRO A 8 12.68 9.51 -18.94
C PRO A 8 13.99 9.28 -18.17
N LEU A 9 14.23 8.04 -17.71
CA LEU A 9 15.47 7.65 -17.06
C LEU A 9 15.81 6.19 -17.41
N GLY A 10 16.80 6.01 -18.28
CA GLY A 10 17.18 4.70 -18.79
C GLY A 10 16.03 4.05 -19.58
N PRO A 11 15.75 2.75 -19.37
CA PRO A 11 14.66 2.04 -20.04
C PRO A 11 13.29 2.30 -19.39
N GLY A 12 13.13 3.38 -18.63
CA GLY A 12 11.93 3.67 -17.88
C GLY A 12 11.71 5.15 -17.64
N GLN A 13 10.91 5.43 -16.62
CA GLN A 13 10.49 6.76 -16.21
C GLN A 13 10.69 6.93 -14.71
N LEU A 14 11.21 8.08 -14.35
CA LEU A 14 11.28 8.55 -12.96
C LEU A 14 10.19 9.56 -12.70
N ASP A 15 9.44 9.36 -11.62
CA ASP A 15 8.43 10.27 -11.12
C ASP A 15 8.84 10.78 -9.75
N VAL A 16 8.77 12.08 -9.57
CA VAL A 16 8.88 12.74 -8.26
C VAL A 16 7.57 13.42 -7.94
N MET A 17 7.05 13.18 -6.75
CA MET A 17 5.71 13.59 -6.36
C MET A 17 5.73 14.29 -5.00
N ALA A 18 4.98 15.38 -4.90
CA ALA A 18 4.55 15.99 -3.65
C ALA A 18 3.06 15.70 -3.45
N ILE A 19 2.71 15.06 -2.34
CA ILE A 19 1.37 14.54 -2.06
C ILE A 19 0.87 15.18 -0.78
N ASP A 20 -0.28 15.83 -0.86
CA ASP A 20 -0.96 16.38 0.29
C ASP A 20 -1.61 15.26 1.11
N PHE A 21 -1.48 15.36 2.43
CA PHE A 21 -2.11 14.42 3.32
C PHE A 21 -3.58 14.83 3.56
N VAL A 22 -4.48 13.88 3.43
CA VAL A 22 -5.90 14.03 3.75
C VAL A 22 -6.29 12.97 4.78
N GLU A 23 -6.92 13.40 5.87
CA GLU A 23 -7.47 12.49 6.88
C GLU A 23 -8.55 11.59 6.27
N ASN A 24 -8.63 10.36 6.76
CA ASN A 24 -9.71 9.46 6.37
C ASN A 24 -11.04 9.97 6.93
N GLU A 25 -12.06 9.97 6.09
CA GLU A 25 -13.43 10.14 6.53
C GLU A 25 -13.97 8.82 7.11
N TYR A 26 -14.59 8.90 8.27
CA TYR A 26 -15.24 7.78 8.92
C TYR A 26 -16.74 8.03 8.93
N PRO A 27 -17.49 7.58 7.92
CA PRO A 27 -18.93 7.79 7.87
C PRO A 27 -19.59 7.13 9.09
N ALA A 28 -20.65 7.76 9.59
CA ALA A 28 -21.49 7.18 10.63
C ALA A 28 -22.14 5.90 10.07
N LEU A 29 -21.57 4.75 10.43
CA LEU A 29 -22.13 3.46 10.05
C LEU A 29 -23.36 3.17 10.90
N SER A 30 -24.37 2.55 10.30
CA SER A 30 -25.54 2.11 11.04
C SER A 30 -25.13 1.14 12.16
N ALA A 31 -25.90 1.12 13.26
CA ALA A 31 -25.66 0.21 14.37
C ALA A 31 -25.65 -1.28 13.94
N ARG A 32 -26.20 -1.59 12.75
CA ARG A 32 -26.25 -2.92 12.15
C ARG A 32 -24.92 -3.31 11.51
N GLU A 33 -24.16 -2.33 10.99
CA GLU A 33 -22.88 -2.56 10.30
C GLU A 33 -21.70 -2.59 11.27
N ARG A 34 -21.73 -1.75 12.32
CA ARG A 34 -20.70 -1.71 13.38
C ARG A 34 -21.31 -1.36 14.74
N PRO A 35 -22.03 -2.28 15.36
CA PRO A 35 -22.60 -2.01 16.70
C PRO A 35 -21.47 -1.74 17.70
N GLY A 36 -21.51 -0.58 18.36
CA GLY A 36 -20.61 -0.24 19.45
C GLY A 36 -19.27 0.41 19.08
N LEU A 37 -18.90 0.52 17.81
CA LEU A 37 -17.68 1.20 17.38
C LEU A 37 -18.00 2.63 16.89
N ARG A 38 -17.66 3.64 17.71
CA ARG A 38 -17.76 5.05 17.31
C ARG A 38 -16.36 5.62 17.15
N ILE A 39 -16.07 6.19 15.99
CA ILE A 39 -14.82 6.89 15.75
C ILE A 39 -15.04 8.38 16.00
N THR A 40 -14.16 9.00 16.79
CA THR A 40 -14.25 10.43 17.10
C THR A 40 -13.91 11.28 15.88
N GLY A 41 -14.50 12.47 15.80
CA GLY A 41 -14.10 13.47 14.78
C GLY A 41 -12.76 14.16 15.07
N SER A 42 -12.13 13.88 16.24
CA SER A 42 -10.81 14.40 16.58
C SER A 42 -9.74 13.37 16.23
N THR A 43 -8.62 13.83 15.70
CA THR A 43 -7.46 13.03 15.30
C THR A 43 -6.24 13.35 16.16
N SER A 44 -5.26 12.45 16.22
CA SER A 44 -3.95 12.70 16.79
C SER A 44 -2.85 12.31 15.80
N TYR A 45 -1.64 12.80 16.05
CA TYR A 45 -0.49 12.64 15.17
C TYR A 45 0.73 12.22 16.00
N SER A 46 1.39 11.15 15.58
CA SER A 46 2.56 10.56 16.25
C SER A 46 3.77 10.52 15.32
N GLY A 47 4.98 10.45 15.89
CA GLY A 47 6.22 10.28 15.12
C GLY A 47 6.54 11.42 14.16
N GLY A 48 6.08 12.65 14.46
CA GLY A 48 6.29 13.83 13.61
C GLY A 48 5.32 13.93 12.42
N ALA A 49 4.25 13.14 12.41
CA ALA A 49 3.12 13.35 11.50
C ALA A 49 2.41 14.67 11.81
N LYS A 50 1.77 15.26 10.82
CA LYS A 50 1.00 16.50 10.94
C LYS A 50 -0.22 16.46 10.03
N ARG A 51 -1.22 17.27 10.36
CA ARG A 51 -2.42 17.42 9.54
C ARG A 51 -2.12 17.97 8.14
N ASP A 52 -1.28 19.00 8.10
CA ASP A 52 -0.90 19.68 6.87
C ASP A 52 0.48 19.17 6.38
N ASP A 53 0.70 17.84 6.45
CA ASP A 53 1.97 17.23 6.03
C ASP A 53 1.98 17.04 4.52
N MET A 54 3.03 17.52 3.89
CA MET A 54 3.29 17.24 2.48
C MET A 54 4.24 16.04 2.39
N ALA A 55 3.72 14.93 1.91
CA ALA A 55 4.50 13.72 1.66
C ALA A 55 5.31 13.86 0.37
N ASN A 56 6.48 13.24 0.37
CA ASN A 56 7.32 13.11 -0.81
C ASN A 56 7.33 11.64 -1.26
N ALA A 57 7.18 11.43 -2.56
CA ALA A 57 7.30 10.11 -3.16
C ALA A 57 8.17 10.17 -4.41
N ILE A 58 8.92 9.10 -4.62
CA ILE A 58 9.73 8.87 -5.80
C ILE A 58 9.38 7.48 -6.32
N ARG A 59 9.13 7.36 -7.62
CA ARG A 59 8.92 6.08 -8.28
C ARG A 59 9.72 6.04 -9.57
N TRP A 60 10.49 5.00 -9.74
CA TRP A 60 11.03 4.62 -11.04
C TRP A 60 10.30 3.37 -11.53
N SER A 61 9.90 3.36 -12.79
CA SER A 61 9.29 2.20 -13.44
C SER A 61 9.86 2.02 -14.83
N GLY A 62 10.19 0.80 -15.20
CA GLY A 62 10.79 0.49 -16.49
C GLY A 62 10.63 -0.98 -16.85
N TYR A 63 11.04 -1.34 -18.05
CA TYR A 63 10.93 -2.68 -18.57
C TYR A 63 12.26 -3.14 -19.20
N PHE A 64 12.55 -4.43 -19.05
CA PHE A 64 13.73 -5.10 -19.57
C PHE A 64 13.31 -6.40 -20.24
N GLY A 65 13.01 -6.35 -21.55
CA GLY A 65 12.43 -7.47 -22.27
C GLY A 65 11.07 -7.86 -21.66
N ASP A 66 11.00 -9.07 -21.11
CA ASP A 66 9.78 -9.64 -20.54
C ASP A 66 9.57 -9.28 -19.04
N ILE A 67 10.43 -8.39 -18.49
CA ILE A 67 10.39 -7.99 -17.07
C ILE A 67 9.95 -6.54 -16.96
N ASP A 68 8.87 -6.30 -16.22
CA ASP A 68 8.48 -4.99 -15.70
C ASP A 68 9.02 -4.84 -14.28
N LEU A 69 9.64 -3.70 -14.01
CA LEU A 69 10.24 -3.40 -12.71
C LEU A 69 9.80 -2.04 -12.21
N GLY A 70 9.36 -1.97 -10.96
CA GLY A 70 9.03 -0.74 -10.26
C GLY A 70 9.78 -0.63 -8.94
N LEU A 71 10.37 0.52 -8.69
CA LEU A 71 11.00 0.90 -7.43
C LEU A 71 10.30 2.13 -6.88
N SER A 72 9.94 2.11 -5.62
CA SER A 72 9.23 3.22 -4.99
C SER A 72 9.81 3.58 -3.63
N TRP A 73 9.73 4.87 -3.31
CA TRP A 73 10.03 5.40 -2.00
C TRP A 73 9.00 6.45 -1.63
N PHE A 74 8.56 6.44 -0.39
CA PHE A 74 7.57 7.37 0.17
C PHE A 74 7.99 7.81 1.56
N ARG A 75 7.79 9.09 1.89
CA ARG A 75 7.92 9.62 3.25
C ARG A 75 6.88 10.69 3.50
N GLY A 76 6.06 10.48 4.52
CA GLY A 76 4.98 11.39 4.89
C GLY A 76 4.09 10.80 5.96
N THR A 77 2.99 11.46 6.25
CA THR A 77 1.94 10.92 7.13
C THR A 77 1.24 9.75 6.44
N GLY A 78 1.17 8.61 7.13
CA GLY A 78 0.56 7.39 6.60
C GLY A 78 -0.97 7.46 6.67
N HIS A 79 -1.66 7.02 5.61
CA HIS A 79 -3.14 7.01 5.54
C HIS A 79 -3.81 5.88 6.34
N SER A 80 -3.04 5.04 7.04
CA SER A 80 -3.56 3.94 7.86
C SER A 80 -3.34 4.28 9.34
N PRO A 81 -4.26 5.00 10.01
CA PRO A 81 -4.12 5.33 11.41
C PRO A 81 -4.33 4.10 12.29
N ARG A 82 -3.74 4.09 13.46
CA ARG A 82 -4.19 3.23 14.55
C ARG A 82 -5.41 3.86 15.22
N LEU A 83 -6.30 3.03 15.72
CA LEU A 83 -7.48 3.47 16.45
C LEU A 83 -7.21 3.31 17.94
N LEU A 84 -7.17 4.43 18.67
CA LEU A 84 -6.89 4.48 20.10
C LEU A 84 -8.21 4.47 20.89
N PRO A 85 -8.44 3.46 21.76
CA PRO A 85 -9.58 3.47 22.65
C PRO A 85 -9.57 4.70 23.58
N GLN A 86 -10.71 5.34 23.74
CA GLN A 86 -10.93 6.46 24.65
C GLN A 86 -11.78 6.02 25.86
N ALA A 87 -11.73 6.79 26.96
CA ALA A 87 -12.47 6.47 28.18
C ALA A 87 -13.99 6.48 27.99
N ASP A 88 -14.50 7.18 27.00
CA ASP A 88 -15.93 7.26 26.64
C ASP A 88 -16.38 6.12 25.70
N GLY A 89 -15.52 5.12 25.48
CA GLY A 89 -15.78 3.99 24.58
C GLY A 89 -15.66 4.29 23.09
N THR A 90 -15.21 5.47 22.72
CA THR A 90 -14.94 5.82 21.32
C THR A 90 -13.53 5.44 20.90
N LEU A 91 -13.26 5.47 19.60
CA LEU A 91 -11.94 5.24 19.01
C LEU A 91 -11.42 6.53 18.36
N LYS A 92 -10.22 6.93 18.72
CA LYS A 92 -9.56 8.12 18.17
C LYS A 92 -8.51 7.69 17.12
N PRO A 93 -8.60 8.18 15.87
CA PRO A 93 -7.58 7.95 14.88
C PRO A 93 -6.26 8.64 15.26
N ASP A 94 -5.15 7.90 15.18
CA ASP A 94 -3.79 8.40 15.40
C ASP A 94 -2.91 8.10 14.19
N TYR A 95 -2.55 9.13 13.46
CA TYR A 95 -1.74 9.05 12.26
C TYR A 95 -0.26 9.12 12.60
N SER A 96 0.56 8.29 11.97
CA SER A 96 2.00 8.29 12.17
C SER A 96 2.76 8.65 10.90
N ARG A 97 3.92 9.29 11.06
CA ARG A 97 4.83 9.53 9.95
C ARG A 97 5.56 8.25 9.60
N ILE A 98 5.49 7.86 8.34
CA ILE A 98 6.11 6.64 7.83
C ILE A 98 7.15 6.93 6.76
N THR A 99 8.07 5.99 6.60
CA THR A 99 8.92 5.87 5.41
C THR A 99 8.73 4.48 4.86
N GLN A 100 8.44 4.38 3.56
CA GLN A 100 8.23 3.12 2.87
C GLN A 100 9.12 3.04 1.63
N ALA A 101 9.77 1.89 1.44
CA ALA A 101 10.36 1.50 0.18
C ALA A 101 9.58 0.31 -0.38
N GLY A 102 9.42 0.27 -1.69
CA GLY A 102 8.70 -0.79 -2.40
C GLY A 102 9.44 -1.23 -3.66
N LEU A 103 9.28 -2.50 -3.97
CA LEU A 103 9.72 -3.16 -5.18
C LEU A 103 8.53 -3.92 -5.74
N ASP A 104 8.25 -3.74 -7.01
CA ASP A 104 7.29 -4.52 -7.78
C ASP A 104 7.98 -5.09 -9.03
N ILE A 105 7.75 -6.36 -9.30
CA ILE A 105 8.29 -7.08 -10.45
C ILE A 105 7.17 -7.87 -11.09
N GLN A 106 7.10 -7.82 -12.41
CA GLN A 106 6.29 -8.72 -13.22
C GLN A 106 7.17 -9.32 -14.32
N TYR A 107 7.10 -10.63 -14.49
CA TYR A 107 7.74 -11.35 -15.55
C TYR A 107 6.69 -12.08 -16.38
N LEU A 108 6.68 -11.81 -17.68
CA LEU A 108 5.73 -12.39 -18.64
C LEU A 108 6.49 -13.31 -19.58
N ARG A 109 6.08 -14.58 -19.67
CA ARG A 109 6.65 -15.51 -20.63
C ARG A 109 5.58 -16.45 -21.18
N GLY A 110 5.26 -16.29 -22.47
CA GLY A 110 4.14 -17.01 -23.09
C GLY A 110 2.85 -16.75 -22.31
N ASP A 111 2.21 -17.81 -21.89
CA ASP A 111 0.93 -17.77 -21.20
C ASP A 111 1.06 -17.67 -19.65
N THR A 112 2.27 -17.42 -19.17
CA THR A 112 2.58 -17.35 -17.74
C THR A 112 3.00 -15.95 -17.31
N ALA A 113 2.41 -15.44 -16.24
CA ALA A 113 2.82 -14.24 -15.53
C ALA A 113 3.27 -14.59 -14.10
N LEU A 114 4.48 -14.14 -13.72
CA LEU A 114 4.96 -14.16 -12.34
C LEU A 114 4.95 -12.72 -11.83
N LYS A 115 4.39 -12.52 -10.63
CA LYS A 115 4.27 -11.19 -10.01
C LYS A 115 4.84 -11.24 -8.60
N ALA A 116 5.56 -10.20 -8.20
CA ALA A 116 6.05 -10.03 -6.84
C ALA A 116 5.95 -8.57 -6.44
N GLU A 117 5.40 -8.32 -5.26
CA GLU A 117 5.41 -7.02 -4.61
C GLU A 117 5.99 -7.16 -3.21
N ILE A 118 6.95 -6.32 -2.87
CA ILE A 118 7.60 -6.32 -1.55
C ILE A 118 7.66 -4.89 -1.06
N ILE A 119 7.28 -4.68 0.19
CA ILE A 119 7.45 -3.40 0.87
C ILE A 119 8.25 -3.55 2.16
N ARG A 120 8.99 -2.50 2.49
CA ARG A 120 9.54 -2.26 3.81
C ARG A 120 9.03 -0.93 4.33
N ARG A 121 8.36 -0.94 5.47
CA ARG A 121 7.83 0.27 6.11
C ARG A 121 8.43 0.46 7.48
N LYS A 122 8.71 1.72 7.83
CA LYS A 122 9.19 2.16 9.14
C LYS A 122 8.29 3.28 9.67
N GLY A 123 8.24 3.43 10.99
CA GLY A 123 7.56 4.54 11.65
C GLY A 123 6.08 4.29 11.92
N GLN A 124 5.53 3.13 11.54
CA GLN A 124 4.17 2.79 11.92
C GLN A 124 4.13 2.34 13.39
N TYR A 125 3.21 2.91 14.16
CA TYR A 125 3.04 2.56 15.56
C TYR A 125 2.15 1.31 15.70
N ASP A 126 2.56 0.40 16.58
CA ASP A 126 1.76 -0.75 16.97
C ASP A 126 0.68 -0.36 18.00
N ARG A 127 -0.14 -1.35 18.42
CA ARG A 127 -1.19 -1.13 19.42
C ARG A 127 -0.66 -0.66 20.77
N LEU A 128 0.59 -0.98 21.09
CA LEU A 128 1.25 -0.60 22.35
C LEU A 128 1.92 0.78 22.27
N GLY A 129 1.83 1.47 21.14
CA GLY A 129 2.43 2.79 20.95
C GLY A 129 3.92 2.76 20.65
N THR A 130 4.46 1.62 20.21
CA THR A 130 5.87 1.50 19.82
C THR A 130 5.99 1.62 18.30
N ALA A 131 6.90 2.50 17.84
CA ALA A 131 7.21 2.61 16.42
C ALA A 131 7.90 1.35 15.92
N ARG A 132 7.33 0.70 14.92
CA ARG A 132 7.81 -0.55 14.35
C ARG A 132 8.27 -0.40 12.90
N SER A 133 9.12 -1.34 12.51
CA SER A 133 9.45 -1.59 11.11
C SER A 133 8.98 -2.97 10.74
N TYR A 134 8.41 -3.12 9.55
CA TYR A 134 7.98 -4.42 9.03
C TYR A 134 8.25 -4.56 7.54
N ARG A 135 8.16 -5.79 7.08
CA ARG A 135 8.19 -6.15 5.67
C ARG A 135 6.92 -6.92 5.36
N ALA A 136 6.35 -6.64 4.19
CA ALA A 136 5.25 -7.42 3.66
C ALA A 136 5.50 -7.66 2.18
N GLY A 137 4.99 -8.76 1.66
CA GLY A 137 5.14 -9.11 0.26
C GLY A 137 4.03 -10.02 -0.20
N VAL A 138 3.74 -9.95 -1.49
CA VAL A 138 2.83 -10.85 -2.20
C VAL A 138 3.58 -11.40 -3.40
N PHE A 139 3.44 -12.69 -3.62
CA PHE A 139 3.99 -13.42 -4.77
C PHE A 139 2.85 -14.13 -5.47
N GLY A 140 2.70 -13.94 -6.77
CA GLY A 140 1.64 -14.51 -7.57
C GLY A 140 2.17 -15.21 -8.82
N VAL A 141 1.49 -16.27 -9.22
CA VAL A 141 1.64 -16.91 -10.52
C VAL A 141 0.27 -17.00 -11.18
N GLU A 142 0.21 -16.63 -12.43
CA GLU A 142 -0.96 -16.76 -13.29
C GLU A 142 -0.55 -17.51 -14.54
N HIS A 143 -1.33 -18.53 -14.94
CA HIS A 143 -1.09 -19.29 -16.15
C HIS A 143 -2.40 -19.49 -16.91
N ASN A 144 -2.38 -19.15 -18.20
CA ASN A 144 -3.52 -19.26 -19.10
C ASN A 144 -3.40 -20.52 -19.92
N LEU A 145 -4.44 -21.36 -19.93
CA LEU A 145 -4.60 -22.53 -20.76
C LEU A 145 -5.73 -22.28 -21.74
N TYR A 146 -5.41 -22.18 -23.01
CA TYR A 146 -6.38 -21.88 -24.06
C TYR A 146 -6.93 -23.16 -24.71
N GLY A 147 -8.23 -23.18 -25.01
CA GLY A 147 -8.87 -24.20 -25.78
C GLY A 147 -8.81 -25.62 -25.19
N ILE A 148 -8.88 -25.75 -23.86
CA ILE A 148 -8.60 -26.99 -23.10
C ILE A 148 -9.42 -28.21 -23.53
N ASN A 149 -10.60 -28.02 -24.10
CA ASN A 149 -11.49 -29.12 -24.52
C ASN A 149 -11.81 -29.08 -26.03
N GLY A 150 -11.10 -28.23 -26.81
CA GLY A 150 -11.40 -28.06 -28.24
C GLY A 150 -12.70 -27.32 -28.53
N ASP A 151 -13.41 -26.85 -27.52
CA ASP A 151 -14.67 -26.14 -27.60
C ASP A 151 -14.55 -24.61 -27.38
N GLY A 152 -13.30 -24.09 -27.39
CA GLY A 152 -13.00 -22.68 -27.23
C GLY A 152 -13.05 -22.16 -25.78
N ARG A 153 -13.07 -23.05 -24.80
CA ARG A 153 -13.00 -22.67 -23.39
C ARG A 153 -11.56 -22.49 -22.95
N ASP A 154 -11.33 -21.42 -22.19
CA ASP A 154 -10.02 -21.11 -21.59
C ASP A 154 -10.09 -21.32 -20.07
N LEU A 155 -8.96 -21.70 -19.48
CA LEU A 155 -8.81 -21.84 -18.04
C LEU A 155 -7.65 -20.96 -17.57
N VAL A 156 -7.89 -20.16 -16.53
CA VAL A 156 -6.86 -19.37 -15.86
C VAL A 156 -6.57 -20.01 -14.50
N LEU A 157 -5.32 -20.35 -14.27
CA LEU A 157 -4.82 -20.82 -12.98
C LEU A 157 -4.13 -19.66 -12.28
N LEU A 158 -4.58 -19.32 -11.08
CA LEU A 158 -4.00 -18.26 -10.24
C LEU A 158 -3.62 -18.86 -8.89
N ALA A 159 -2.40 -18.58 -8.45
CA ALA A 159 -1.97 -18.85 -7.09
C ALA A 159 -1.24 -17.63 -6.52
N GLU A 160 -1.54 -17.29 -5.26
CA GLU A 160 -0.92 -16.17 -4.56
C GLU A 160 -0.46 -16.60 -3.17
N TYR A 161 0.68 -16.08 -2.75
CA TYR A 161 1.22 -16.19 -1.40
C TYR A 161 1.49 -14.81 -0.84
N ALA A 162 0.90 -14.49 0.31
CA ALA A 162 1.11 -13.24 1.02
C ALA A 162 1.83 -13.48 2.36
N HIS A 163 2.80 -12.64 2.66
CA HIS A 163 3.53 -12.62 3.92
C HIS A 163 3.56 -11.23 4.53
N ASP A 164 3.35 -11.15 5.86
CA ASP A 164 3.49 -9.93 6.64
C ASP A 164 4.27 -10.25 7.91
N SER A 165 5.37 -9.52 8.15
CA SER A 165 6.23 -9.74 9.32
C SER A 165 5.71 -9.08 10.60
N ARG A 166 4.56 -8.44 10.58
CA ARG A 166 3.88 -7.95 11.79
C ARG A 166 3.29 -9.14 12.55
N LYS A 167 3.66 -9.24 13.81
CA LYS A 167 3.11 -10.22 14.76
C LYS A 167 2.17 -9.52 15.73
#